data_732f09b703fd652fa6fbcd72a8acb77d
#
_entry.id   732f09b703fd652fa6fbcd72a8acb77d
#
_cell.length_a   1.000
_cell.length_b   1.000
_cell.length_c   1.000
_cell.angle_alpha   90.00
_cell.angle_beta   90.00
_cell.angle_gamma   90.00
#
_symmetry.space_group_name_H-M   'P 1'
#
loop_
_entity.id
_entity.type
_entity.pdbx_description
1 polymer ?
#
loop_
_entity_poly.entity_id
_entity_poly.type
_entity_poly.pdbx_seq_one_letter_code
_entity_poly.pdbx_strand_id
1 'polypeptide(L)'
;MRYAHYLLRLSLIVSFLNLTIATVIDGRFGKDICAEERKSLDDLFGKAHSTVVSDPRFFEHEHLFDFKQRSLLEGKGFSFDLVYTSDFVTNHSGGLKRAGSGIDTSISYLSNTDLLVELDTEKAGLWKSGMFHVHSFNHHGANPSEDYIGDLQVADNFESEKGTKLYEFWYEHSFDLYGTDLSMLIGQHDLNSEFNISEYGLLFLHSSFGFNSEISNNIPVANFPIAALGARMKWEPTKNLYFMAEISDGVPGKNDCGTHIKLDSKEGFLNFFELGYHFGDQEESRTMPGTYKFGWWYHTDEFDDVRDTDENDNAIVHDGNYGVYFIADQMFLPGEGDTGLGAFFQIGGVPDDRNEVGFYIGGGIHYKGIIPHREEDILGLAVAHAQISEDQRDAEDVVESDGLSFHSRDSHETAVELTYRTQLFPWLAIQPGLQTIFNPGADSSSDNAVVSIVRFQINF
;
A
#
# COMPACT_ATOMS: atom_id res chain seq x y z
N MET A 1 18.80 8.16 35.92
CA MET A 1 19.49 7.48 34.82
C MET A 1 18.58 7.02 33.68
N ARG A 2 17.32 6.60 33.92
CA ARG A 2 16.39 6.23 32.81
C ARG A 2 16.06 7.39 31.85
N TYR A 3 15.83 8.60 32.37
CA TYR A 3 15.51 9.79 31.56
C TYR A 3 16.64 10.23 30.60
N ALA A 4 17.90 10.06 30.96
CA ALA A 4 19.03 10.46 30.12
C ALA A 4 19.17 9.58 28.86
N HIS A 5 18.82 8.29 28.93
CA HIS A 5 18.80 7.39 27.78
C HIS A 5 17.63 7.69 26.82
N TYR A 6 16.48 8.15 27.35
CA TYR A 6 15.35 8.57 26.54
C TYR A 6 15.66 9.88 25.78
N LEU A 7 16.28 10.85 26.46
CA LEU A 7 16.69 12.12 25.84
C LEU A 7 17.73 11.93 24.72
N LEU A 8 18.67 10.99 24.89
CA LEU A 8 19.67 10.66 23.87
C LEU A 8 19.03 10.01 22.64
N ARG A 9 18.05 9.12 22.85
CA ARG A 9 17.29 8.50 21.77
C ARG A 9 16.39 9.50 21.04
N LEU A 10 15.73 10.38 21.79
CA LEU A 10 14.91 11.46 21.23
C LEU A 10 15.76 12.45 20.39
N SER A 11 16.94 12.81 20.88
CA SER A 11 17.89 13.66 20.15
C SER A 11 18.38 13.03 18.84
N LEU A 12 18.57 11.70 18.80
CA LEU A 12 18.89 10.96 17.58
C LEU A 12 17.73 10.94 16.60
N ILE A 13 16.49 10.72 17.07
CA ILE A 13 15.28 10.74 16.25
C ILE A 13 15.07 12.14 15.65
N VAL A 14 15.18 13.19 16.46
CA VAL A 14 15.02 14.59 16.00
C VAL A 14 16.14 15.02 15.07
N SER A 15 17.39 14.57 15.27
CA SER A 15 18.49 14.83 14.34
C SER A 15 18.30 14.12 13.01
N PHE A 16 17.75 12.90 13.04
CA PHE A 16 17.41 12.13 11.85
C PHE A 16 16.25 12.78 11.08
N LEU A 17 15.24 13.28 11.80
CA LEU A 17 14.11 14.03 11.25
C LEU A 17 14.54 15.32 10.55
N ASN A 18 15.40 16.11 11.20
CA ASN A 18 15.93 17.35 10.60
C ASN A 18 16.67 17.06 9.29
N LEU A 19 17.36 15.92 9.18
CA LEU A 19 18.03 15.49 7.95
C LEU A 19 17.01 15.12 6.87
N THR A 20 15.92 14.43 7.24
CA THR A 20 14.85 14.00 6.30
C THR A 20 14.01 15.17 5.83
N ILE A 21 13.59 16.06 6.73
CA ILE A 21 12.83 17.28 6.38
C ILE A 21 13.68 18.21 5.52
N ALA A 22 14.98 18.37 5.82
CA ALA A 22 15.92 19.15 5.00
C ALA A 22 16.07 18.55 3.59
N THR A 23 16.10 17.21 3.45
CA THR A 23 16.15 16.55 2.13
C THR A 23 14.83 16.66 1.36
N VAL A 24 13.68 16.62 2.02
CA VAL A 24 12.37 16.87 1.39
C VAL A 24 12.26 18.30 0.86
N ILE A 25 12.77 19.27 1.63
CA ILE A 25 12.76 20.70 1.24
C ILE A 25 13.86 21.01 0.19
N ASP A 26 15.04 20.35 0.24
CA ASP A 26 16.12 20.52 -0.74
C ASP A 26 15.89 19.79 -2.08
N GLY A 27 14.91 18.86 -2.17
CA GLY A 27 14.53 18.20 -3.41
C GLY A 27 13.85 19.16 -4.39
N ARG A 28 14.60 19.72 -5.33
CA ARG A 28 14.23 20.52 -6.53
C ARG A 28 13.22 21.67 -6.42
N PHE A 29 12.42 21.78 -5.36
CA PHE A 29 11.62 22.99 -5.07
C PHE A 29 12.45 24.11 -4.43
N GLY A 30 13.69 23.85 -4.08
CA GLY A 30 14.49 24.67 -3.17
C GLY A 30 15.59 25.51 -3.77
N LYS A 31 15.62 25.80 -5.09
CA LYS A 31 16.67 26.71 -5.59
C LYS A 31 16.43 28.20 -5.32
N ASP A 32 15.23 28.58 -4.94
CA ASP A 32 14.84 29.99 -4.78
C ASP A 32 14.19 30.37 -3.43
N ILE A 33 14.24 29.49 -2.42
CA ILE A 33 13.82 29.87 -1.06
C ILE A 33 14.89 30.74 -0.44
N CYS A 34 14.56 32.02 -0.21
CA CYS A 34 15.48 33.00 0.39
C CYS A 34 16.00 32.55 1.76
N ALA A 35 17.21 32.94 2.10
CA ALA A 35 17.87 32.65 3.37
C ALA A 35 17.05 33.09 4.62
N GLU A 36 16.12 34.01 4.46
CA GLU A 36 15.21 34.50 5.49
C GLU A 36 14.10 33.50 5.85
N GLU A 37 13.56 32.75 4.86
CA GLU A 37 12.57 31.70 5.09
C GLU A 37 13.19 30.46 5.76
N ARG A 38 14.42 30.09 5.38
CA ARG A 38 15.18 29.02 6.03
C ARG A 38 15.41 29.33 7.53
N LYS A 39 15.76 30.58 7.85
CA LYS A 39 15.93 31.02 9.24
C LYS A 39 14.62 31.02 10.03
N SER A 40 13.48 31.32 9.38
CA SER A 40 12.14 31.24 9.97
C SER A 40 11.74 29.79 10.29
N LEU A 41 12.05 28.82 9.45
CA LEU A 41 11.80 27.40 9.66
C LEU A 41 12.65 26.84 10.81
N ASP A 42 13.97 27.14 10.82
CA ASP A 42 14.86 26.74 11.90
C ASP A 42 14.45 27.32 13.27
N ASP A 43 13.95 28.58 13.31
CA ASP A 43 13.41 29.21 14.52
C ASP A 43 12.09 28.56 14.97
N LEU A 44 11.25 28.10 14.02
CA LEU A 44 9.99 27.43 14.30
C LEU A 44 10.21 26.01 14.87
N PHE A 45 11.09 25.24 14.23
CA PHE A 45 11.44 23.88 14.66
C PHE A 45 12.25 23.89 15.96
N GLY A 46 13.17 24.82 16.14
CA GLY A 46 13.93 24.96 17.38
C GLY A 46 13.04 25.30 18.58
N LYS A 47 11.99 26.12 18.39
CA LYS A 47 10.98 26.42 19.43
C LYS A 47 10.05 25.24 19.69
N ALA A 48 9.62 24.54 18.64
CA ALA A 48 8.79 23.34 18.76
C ALA A 48 9.50 22.26 19.59
N HIS A 49 10.78 22.00 19.27
CA HIS A 49 11.60 21.02 19.99
C HIS A 49 11.70 21.32 21.51
N SER A 50 11.96 22.58 21.88
CA SER A 50 12.05 22.95 23.29
C SER A 50 10.72 22.86 24.05
N THR A 51 9.59 23.04 23.36
CA THR A 51 8.24 22.98 23.95
C THR A 51 7.77 21.56 24.13
N VAL A 52 8.01 20.70 23.14
CA VAL A 52 7.60 19.29 23.14
C VAL A 52 8.31 18.50 24.26
N VAL A 53 9.61 18.68 24.44
CA VAL A 53 10.39 17.96 25.49
C VAL A 53 9.99 18.38 26.90
N SER A 54 9.37 19.54 27.10
CA SER A 54 8.94 20.04 28.41
C SER A 54 7.49 19.71 28.75
N ASP A 55 6.68 19.18 27.82
CA ASP A 55 5.30 18.78 28.12
C ASP A 55 5.28 17.43 28.84
N PRO A 56 4.75 17.34 30.08
CA PRO A 56 4.67 16.10 30.83
C PRO A 56 3.74 15.04 30.19
N ARG A 57 2.84 15.45 29.28
CA ARG A 57 1.90 14.58 28.56
C ARG A 57 2.38 14.19 27.18
N PHE A 58 3.63 14.50 26.81
CA PHE A 58 4.20 14.19 25.49
C PHE A 58 3.93 12.76 24.99
N PHE A 59 3.92 11.80 25.90
CA PHE A 59 3.68 10.38 25.56
C PHE A 59 2.18 10.03 25.41
N GLU A 60 1.28 10.95 25.73
CA GLU A 60 -0.18 10.79 25.64
C GLU A 60 -0.76 11.49 24.40
N HIS A 61 0.04 12.26 23.66
CA HIS A 61 -0.40 12.96 22.47
C HIS A 61 -0.63 11.97 21.32
N GLU A 62 -1.66 12.20 20.51
CA GLU A 62 -1.96 11.41 19.31
C GLU A 62 -0.90 11.62 18.23
N HIS A 63 -0.28 12.79 18.21
CA HIS A 63 0.77 13.17 17.28
C HIS A 63 2.05 13.56 18.02
N LEU A 64 3.22 13.31 17.37
CA LEU A 64 4.51 13.70 17.94
C LEU A 64 4.59 15.21 18.23
N PHE A 65 3.96 16.02 17.38
CA PHE A 65 3.83 17.47 17.57
C PHE A 65 2.36 17.88 17.61
N ASP A 66 1.86 18.20 18.81
CA ASP A 66 0.52 18.73 19.00
C ASP A 66 0.55 20.27 18.93
N PHE A 67 0.32 20.81 17.74
CA PHE A 67 0.24 22.25 17.53
C PHE A 67 -1.15 22.78 17.81
N LYS A 68 -1.27 23.82 18.64
CA LYS A 68 -2.55 24.52 18.88
C LYS A 68 -3.23 25.00 17.59
N GLN A 69 -2.46 25.21 16.53
CA GLN A 69 -2.95 25.62 15.22
C GLN A 69 -3.67 24.49 14.50
N ARG A 70 -3.39 23.20 14.77
CA ARG A 70 -4.06 22.05 14.16
C ARG A 70 -5.57 22.14 14.39
N SER A 71 -6.02 22.23 15.63
CA SER A 71 -7.45 22.32 15.96
C SER A 71 -8.14 23.57 15.39
N LEU A 72 -7.40 24.67 15.21
CA LEU A 72 -7.92 25.88 14.56
C LEU A 72 -8.12 25.69 13.06
N LEU A 73 -7.24 24.94 12.39
CA LEU A 73 -7.36 24.60 10.97
C LEU A 73 -8.48 23.58 10.74
N GLU A 74 -8.55 22.54 11.57
CA GLU A 74 -9.61 21.54 11.55
C GLU A 74 -11.00 22.17 11.73
N GLY A 75 -11.10 23.13 12.65
CA GLY A 75 -12.33 23.94 12.83
C GLY A 75 -12.71 24.79 11.61
N LYS A 76 -11.80 24.98 10.66
CA LYS A 76 -12.00 25.65 9.36
C LYS A 76 -12.09 24.69 8.18
N GLY A 77 -12.15 23.40 8.44
CA GLY A 77 -12.25 22.37 7.42
C GLY A 77 -10.95 21.90 6.81
N PHE A 78 -9.79 22.36 7.30
CA PHE A 78 -8.48 21.86 6.88
C PHE A 78 -7.98 20.82 7.88
N SER A 79 -7.69 19.60 7.41
CA SER A 79 -6.92 18.61 8.15
C SER A 79 -5.60 18.33 7.43
N PHE A 80 -4.59 17.93 8.18
CA PHE A 80 -3.33 17.48 7.61
C PHE A 80 -2.70 16.42 8.48
N ASP A 81 -2.10 15.41 7.85
CA ASP A 81 -1.32 14.37 8.51
C ASP A 81 0.05 14.28 7.87
N LEU A 82 1.06 14.14 8.71
CA LEU A 82 2.43 13.88 8.30
C LEU A 82 2.86 12.58 8.95
N VAL A 83 3.08 11.56 8.12
CA VAL A 83 3.45 10.22 8.57
C VAL A 83 4.83 9.89 8.03
N TYR A 84 5.68 9.37 8.88
CA TYR A 84 6.98 8.82 8.50
C TYR A 84 6.99 7.33 8.77
N THR A 85 7.20 6.56 7.71
CA THR A 85 7.36 5.11 7.77
C THR A 85 8.77 4.72 7.34
N SER A 86 9.40 3.80 8.05
CA SER A 86 10.71 3.29 7.66
C SER A 86 10.85 1.82 7.97
N ASP A 87 11.43 1.06 7.03
CA ASP A 87 11.66 -0.38 7.14
C ASP A 87 13.15 -0.70 7.08
N PHE A 88 13.54 -1.64 7.93
CA PHE A 88 14.82 -2.33 7.87
C PHE A 88 14.54 -3.76 7.40
N VAL A 89 14.96 -4.06 6.17
CA VAL A 89 14.74 -5.36 5.52
C VAL A 89 16.03 -6.14 5.51
N THR A 90 16.00 -7.39 5.96
CA THR A 90 17.15 -8.29 5.98
C THR A 90 16.79 -9.61 5.36
N ASN A 91 17.44 -9.99 4.25
CA ASN A 91 17.38 -11.36 3.75
C ASN A 91 18.41 -12.22 4.50
N HIS A 92 17.96 -13.25 5.19
CA HIS A 92 18.81 -14.15 6.00
C HIS A 92 19.33 -15.33 5.18
N SER A 93 18.61 -15.76 4.16
CA SER A 93 19.00 -16.89 3.28
C SER A 93 18.16 -16.93 2.01
N GLY A 94 18.69 -17.51 0.96
CA GLY A 94 18.00 -17.70 -0.32
C GLY A 94 17.85 -16.43 -1.14
N GLY A 95 16.92 -16.44 -2.11
CA GLY A 95 16.70 -15.36 -3.06
C GLY A 95 17.67 -15.40 -4.24
N LEU A 96 17.90 -14.23 -4.86
CA LEU A 96 18.73 -14.10 -6.06
C LEU A 96 20.16 -14.56 -5.84
N LYS A 97 20.65 -15.49 -6.66
CA LYS A 97 22.06 -15.92 -6.68
C LYS A 97 22.90 -14.93 -7.48
N ARG A 98 23.52 -13.98 -6.81
CA ARG A 98 24.54 -13.13 -7.48
C ARG A 98 25.80 -13.95 -7.72
N ALA A 99 26.28 -13.97 -8.98
CA ALA A 99 27.52 -14.65 -9.35
C ALA A 99 28.71 -14.12 -8.52
N GLY A 100 29.26 -14.96 -7.64
CA GLY A 100 30.47 -14.68 -6.86
C GLY A 100 30.26 -14.18 -5.43
N SER A 101 29.04 -14.01 -4.94
CA SER A 101 28.77 -13.72 -3.54
C SER A 101 28.29 -14.96 -2.81
N GLY A 102 28.91 -15.30 -1.67
CA GLY A 102 28.26 -16.15 -0.66
C GLY A 102 27.00 -15.46 -0.16
N ILE A 103 26.19 -16.13 0.65
CA ILE A 103 24.97 -15.59 1.28
C ILE A 103 25.30 -14.22 1.88
N ASP A 104 24.90 -13.15 1.17
CA ASP A 104 25.09 -11.79 1.65
C ASP A 104 23.89 -11.43 2.52
N THR A 105 24.08 -11.53 3.83
CA THR A 105 23.13 -10.99 4.80
C THR A 105 23.24 -9.47 4.72
N SER A 106 22.49 -8.85 3.82
CA SER A 106 22.48 -7.40 3.68
C SER A 106 21.27 -6.82 4.38
N ILE A 107 21.50 -5.73 5.14
CA ILE A 107 20.41 -4.94 5.71
C ILE A 107 20.15 -3.78 4.77
N SER A 108 18.95 -3.75 4.23
CA SER A 108 18.45 -2.62 3.45
C SER A 108 17.58 -1.74 4.31
N TYR A 109 17.59 -0.46 3.98
CA TYR A 109 16.75 0.55 4.59
C TYR A 109 15.95 1.26 3.52
N LEU A 110 14.65 1.41 3.77
CA LEU A 110 13.75 2.21 2.96
C LEU A 110 12.85 3.06 3.85
N SER A 111 12.39 4.19 3.36
CA SER A 111 11.54 5.11 4.12
C SER A 111 10.63 5.92 3.22
N ASN A 112 9.44 6.22 3.74
CA ASN A 112 8.46 7.08 3.11
C ASN A 112 8.02 8.17 4.08
N THR A 113 7.87 9.38 3.57
CA THR A 113 7.28 10.50 4.31
C THR A 113 6.04 10.94 3.57
N ASP A 114 4.89 10.74 4.16
CA ASP A 114 3.58 11.04 3.59
C ASP A 114 3.05 12.33 4.18
N LEU A 115 2.63 13.25 3.32
CA LEU A 115 1.89 14.46 3.67
C LEU A 115 0.50 14.38 3.03
N LEU A 116 -0.51 14.23 3.87
CA LEU A 116 -1.92 14.26 3.48
C LEU A 116 -2.52 15.60 3.89
N VAL A 117 -3.28 16.21 2.99
CA VAL A 117 -4.02 17.46 3.26
C VAL A 117 -5.43 17.31 2.74
N GLU A 118 -6.41 17.59 3.58
CA GLU A 118 -7.82 17.55 3.21
C GLU A 118 -8.51 18.90 3.48
N LEU A 119 -9.51 19.18 2.66
CA LEU A 119 -10.37 20.35 2.82
C LEU A 119 -11.84 19.94 2.73
N ASP A 120 -12.51 19.94 3.88
CA ASP A 120 -13.96 19.87 3.98
C ASP A 120 -14.59 21.21 3.58
N THR A 121 -15.27 21.21 2.43
CA THR A 121 -15.82 22.44 1.85
C THR A 121 -16.95 23.06 2.69
N GLU A 122 -17.73 22.25 3.40
CA GLU A 122 -18.81 22.75 4.26
C GLU A 122 -18.25 23.45 5.49
N LYS A 123 -17.28 22.83 6.20
CA LYS A 123 -16.60 23.48 7.34
C LYS A 123 -15.81 24.70 6.93
N ALA A 124 -15.28 24.73 5.72
CA ALA A 124 -14.60 25.89 5.14
C ALA A 124 -15.55 27.01 4.74
N GLY A 125 -16.88 26.82 4.82
CA GLY A 125 -17.89 27.80 4.45
C GLY A 125 -18.06 27.99 2.93
N LEU A 126 -17.67 27.00 2.14
CA LEU A 126 -17.80 27.01 0.66
C LEU A 126 -19.15 26.41 0.23
N TRP A 127 -19.22 25.09 0.05
CA TRP A 127 -20.45 24.35 -0.29
C TRP A 127 -20.51 23.05 0.50
N LYS A 128 -21.69 22.43 0.58
CA LYS A 128 -21.92 21.23 1.36
C LYS A 128 -21.38 20.00 0.66
N SER A 129 -21.02 19.01 1.47
CA SER A 129 -20.75 17.62 1.06
C SER A 129 -19.60 17.46 0.05
N GLY A 130 -18.66 18.38 0.00
CA GLY A 130 -17.48 18.29 -0.84
C GLY A 130 -16.20 18.11 -0.03
N MET A 131 -15.25 17.33 -0.56
CA MET A 131 -13.95 17.07 -0.01
C MET A 131 -12.88 17.23 -1.09
N PHE A 132 -11.84 18.01 -0.84
CA PHE A 132 -10.60 17.97 -1.61
C PHE A 132 -9.56 17.19 -0.83
N HIS A 133 -8.79 16.36 -1.53
CA HIS A 133 -7.70 15.58 -0.97
C HIS A 133 -6.43 15.80 -1.78
N VAL A 134 -5.32 15.91 -1.08
CA VAL A 134 -3.96 15.97 -1.65
C VAL A 134 -3.07 15.06 -0.84
N HIS A 135 -2.43 14.09 -1.50
CA HIS A 135 -1.42 13.24 -0.92
C HIS A 135 -0.11 13.39 -1.69
N SER A 136 0.92 13.78 -0.98
CA SER A 136 2.28 13.84 -1.51
C SER A 136 3.20 13.00 -0.65
N PHE A 137 4.13 12.27 -1.27
CA PHE A 137 5.11 11.51 -0.52
C PHE A 137 6.53 11.76 -1.00
N ASN A 138 7.48 11.45 -0.11
CA ASN A 138 8.90 11.40 -0.41
C ASN A 138 9.48 10.05 -0.02
N HIS A 139 9.94 9.28 -1.02
CA HIS A 139 10.48 7.93 -0.83
C HIS A 139 12.00 7.90 -1.00
N HIS A 140 12.68 7.18 -0.11
CA HIS A 140 14.11 6.92 -0.15
C HIS A 140 14.42 5.49 0.27
N GLY A 141 15.45 4.90 -0.30
CA GLY A 141 15.99 3.64 0.18
C GLY A 141 16.35 2.67 -0.91
N ALA A 142 16.40 1.40 -0.58
CA ALA A 142 16.68 0.28 -1.46
C ALA A 142 15.38 -0.36 -1.96
N ASN A 143 15.50 -1.24 -2.96
CA ASN A 143 14.44 -2.11 -3.44
C ASN A 143 14.87 -3.56 -3.17
N PRO A 144 14.61 -4.10 -1.97
CA PRO A 144 15.10 -5.42 -1.56
C PRO A 144 14.61 -6.55 -2.47
N SER A 145 13.38 -6.50 -2.97
CA SER A 145 12.84 -7.48 -3.91
C SER A 145 13.66 -7.55 -5.19
N GLU A 146 13.94 -6.40 -5.85
CA GLU A 146 14.75 -6.33 -7.06
C GLU A 146 16.25 -6.59 -6.77
N ASP A 147 16.75 -6.09 -5.63
CA ASP A 147 18.18 -6.11 -5.33
C ASP A 147 18.71 -7.49 -4.93
N TYR A 148 17.93 -8.31 -4.18
CA TYR A 148 18.46 -9.58 -3.64
C TYR A 148 17.42 -10.64 -3.24
N ILE A 149 16.11 -10.35 -3.14
CA ILE A 149 15.11 -11.38 -2.84
C ILE A 149 14.70 -12.09 -4.14
N GLY A 150 14.33 -11.33 -5.16
CA GLY A 150 13.90 -11.83 -6.46
C GLY A 150 12.48 -12.35 -6.48
N ASP A 151 11.66 -11.92 -5.55
CA ASP A 151 10.28 -12.33 -5.43
C ASP A 151 9.35 -11.59 -6.41
N LEU A 152 8.34 -12.30 -6.88
CA LEU A 152 7.34 -11.82 -7.83
C LEU A 152 6.31 -10.89 -7.14
N GLN A 153 5.97 -11.22 -5.90
CA GLN A 153 4.88 -10.61 -5.16
C GLN A 153 5.28 -9.44 -4.27
N VAL A 154 6.54 -9.06 -4.23
CA VAL A 154 7.14 -7.94 -3.48
C VAL A 154 6.97 -8.05 -1.96
N ALA A 155 8.08 -8.35 -1.28
CA ALA A 155 8.12 -8.63 0.16
C ALA A 155 7.75 -7.42 1.03
N ASP A 156 7.97 -6.19 0.57
CA ASP A 156 7.69 -4.97 1.32
C ASP A 156 6.72 -4.07 0.55
N ASN A 157 5.53 -3.86 1.10
CA ASN A 157 4.40 -3.18 0.44
C ASN A 157 4.59 -1.68 0.18
N PHE A 158 5.73 -1.10 0.56
CA PHE A 158 6.05 0.26 0.13
C PHE A 158 7.41 0.41 -0.56
N GLU A 159 7.95 -0.67 -1.13
CA GLU A 159 9.05 -0.56 -2.08
C GLU A 159 8.67 0.36 -3.25
N SER A 160 9.55 1.30 -3.58
CA SER A 160 9.30 2.32 -4.60
C SER A 160 10.60 2.90 -5.15
N GLU A 161 10.51 3.51 -6.33
CA GLU A 161 11.54 4.39 -6.86
C GLU A 161 11.74 5.62 -5.96
N LYS A 162 13.00 6.03 -5.78
CA LYS A 162 13.34 7.21 -4.97
C LYS A 162 12.80 8.49 -5.61
N GLY A 163 12.21 9.34 -4.79
CA GLY A 163 11.77 10.65 -5.26
C GLY A 163 10.65 11.25 -4.43
N THR A 164 10.26 12.45 -4.81
CA THR A 164 9.09 13.14 -4.25
C THR A 164 8.01 13.16 -5.31
N LYS A 165 6.82 12.68 -4.95
CA LYS A 165 5.68 12.60 -5.87
C LYS A 165 4.47 13.32 -5.28
N LEU A 166 3.72 14.04 -6.12
CA LEU A 166 2.32 14.36 -5.87
C LEU A 166 1.53 13.11 -6.29
N TYR A 167 1.16 12.31 -5.30
CA TYR A 167 0.62 10.98 -5.52
C TYR A 167 -0.86 11.04 -5.85
N GLU A 168 -1.67 11.62 -4.95
CA GLU A 168 -3.09 11.78 -5.17
C GLU A 168 -3.49 13.26 -5.13
N PHE A 169 -4.44 13.61 -5.98
CA PHE A 169 -5.11 14.90 -6.00
C PHE A 169 -6.50 14.74 -6.60
N TRP A 170 -7.50 14.73 -5.73
CA TRP A 170 -8.87 14.50 -6.17
C TRP A 170 -9.90 15.35 -5.39
N TYR A 171 -11.08 15.44 -5.98
CA TYR A 171 -12.28 16.01 -5.39
C TYR A 171 -13.38 14.97 -5.31
N GLU A 172 -14.00 14.83 -4.13
CA GLU A 172 -15.18 14.00 -3.92
C GLU A 172 -16.38 14.85 -3.54
N HIS A 173 -17.56 14.45 -4.02
CA HIS A 173 -18.83 15.06 -3.64
C HIS A 173 -19.85 13.98 -3.30
N SER A 174 -20.50 14.13 -2.14
CA SER A 174 -21.56 13.23 -1.67
C SER A 174 -22.93 13.83 -1.95
N PHE A 175 -23.85 12.98 -2.39
CA PHE A 175 -25.22 13.32 -2.74
C PHE A 175 -26.19 12.45 -1.93
N ASP A 176 -27.28 13.04 -1.45
CA ASP A 176 -28.45 12.28 -0.99
C ASP A 176 -29.28 11.86 -2.19
N LEU A 177 -29.27 10.56 -2.52
CA LEU A 177 -30.07 9.97 -3.59
C LEU A 177 -31.27 9.24 -2.98
N TYR A 178 -32.40 9.96 -2.80
CA TYR A 178 -33.63 9.41 -2.22
C TYR A 178 -33.47 8.78 -0.85
N GLY A 179 -32.61 9.38 -0.01
CA GLY A 179 -32.30 8.88 1.35
C GLY A 179 -31.23 7.79 1.39
N THR A 180 -30.46 7.64 0.32
CA THR A 180 -29.27 6.78 0.24
C THR A 180 -28.05 7.61 -0.13
N ASP A 181 -26.86 7.15 0.24
CA ASP A 181 -25.62 7.87 0.00
C ASP A 181 -25.03 7.50 -1.37
N LEU A 182 -24.79 8.51 -2.19
CA LEU A 182 -24.06 8.40 -3.45
C LEU A 182 -22.88 9.36 -3.41
N SER A 183 -21.65 8.88 -3.59
CA SER A 183 -20.49 9.74 -3.75
C SER A 183 -19.83 9.59 -5.13
N MET A 184 -19.26 10.68 -5.62
CA MET A 184 -18.52 10.74 -6.87
C MET A 184 -17.16 11.41 -6.61
N LEU A 185 -16.10 10.74 -7.01
CA LEU A 185 -14.72 11.23 -6.93
C LEU A 185 -14.19 11.43 -8.34
N ILE A 186 -13.44 12.51 -8.54
CA ILE A 186 -12.71 12.77 -9.79
C ILE A 186 -11.34 13.34 -9.48
N GLY A 187 -10.31 12.82 -10.12
CA GLY A 187 -8.94 13.30 -9.98
C GLY A 187 -7.90 12.22 -10.21
N GLN A 188 -6.69 12.49 -9.78
CA GLN A 188 -5.62 11.50 -9.72
C GLN A 188 -5.77 10.72 -8.41
N HIS A 189 -6.01 9.42 -8.52
CA HIS A 189 -6.45 8.57 -7.41
C HIS A 189 -5.70 7.22 -7.44
N ASP A 190 -5.40 6.69 -6.26
CA ASP A 190 -4.93 5.31 -6.09
C ASP A 190 -6.14 4.38 -6.01
N LEU A 191 -6.29 3.50 -6.99
CA LEU A 191 -7.41 2.55 -7.05
C LEU A 191 -7.40 1.61 -5.84
N ASN A 192 -6.21 1.19 -5.38
CA ASN A 192 -6.11 0.30 -4.21
C ASN A 192 -6.39 1.00 -2.88
N SER A 193 -6.59 2.31 -2.85
CA SER A 193 -7.10 2.99 -1.64
C SER A 193 -8.56 2.64 -1.32
N GLU A 194 -9.34 2.15 -2.30
CA GLU A 194 -10.76 1.81 -2.12
C GLU A 194 -11.15 0.40 -2.63
N PHE A 195 -10.53 -0.10 -3.73
CA PHE A 195 -10.85 -1.40 -4.33
C PHE A 195 -9.85 -2.49 -3.94
N ASN A 196 -10.31 -3.74 -3.91
CA ASN A 196 -9.50 -4.92 -3.61
C ASN A 196 -8.83 -4.89 -2.23
N ILE A 197 -9.43 -4.25 -1.24
CA ILE A 197 -8.89 -4.12 0.12
C ILE A 197 -9.46 -5.18 1.04
N SER A 198 -8.59 -5.90 1.76
CA SER A 198 -8.94 -6.65 2.96
C SER A 198 -8.59 -5.84 4.20
N GLU A 199 -9.56 -5.55 5.06
CA GLU A 199 -9.37 -4.83 6.33
C GLU A 199 -8.32 -5.49 7.24
N TYR A 200 -8.33 -6.83 7.29
CA TYR A 200 -7.39 -7.60 8.09
C TYR A 200 -6.07 -7.87 7.37
N GLY A 201 -6.09 -7.87 6.02
CA GLY A 201 -4.91 -7.96 5.17
C GLY A 201 -3.99 -6.76 5.28
N LEU A 202 -4.52 -5.57 5.58
CA LEU A 202 -3.73 -4.33 5.77
C LEU A 202 -2.74 -4.39 6.94
N LEU A 203 -2.84 -5.37 7.84
CA LEU A 203 -1.83 -5.59 8.87
C LEU A 203 -0.48 -6.00 8.29
N PHE A 204 -0.47 -6.78 7.21
CA PHE A 204 0.73 -7.47 6.72
C PHE A 204 1.62 -6.54 5.90
N LEU A 205 2.93 -6.84 5.92
CA LEU A 205 3.96 -6.05 5.24
C LEU A 205 4.15 -6.46 3.78
N HIS A 206 3.79 -7.70 3.44
CA HIS A 206 3.90 -8.24 2.08
C HIS A 206 2.81 -7.65 1.16
N SER A 207 3.21 -7.22 -0.04
CA SER A 207 2.35 -6.46 -0.97
C SER A 207 1.07 -7.17 -1.37
N SER A 208 1.11 -8.48 -1.59
CA SER A 208 -0.05 -9.25 -2.07
C SER A 208 -1.22 -9.34 -1.08
N PHE A 209 -1.03 -8.97 0.18
CA PHE A 209 -2.14 -8.86 1.13
C PHE A 209 -2.89 -7.53 1.00
N GLY A 210 -2.26 -6.51 0.42
CA GLY A 210 -2.86 -5.20 0.11
C GLY A 210 -3.56 -5.21 -1.25
N PHE A 211 -2.90 -5.75 -2.28
CA PHE A 211 -3.43 -5.81 -3.65
C PHE A 211 -3.09 -7.15 -4.30
N ASN A 212 -4.08 -7.83 -4.82
CA ASN A 212 -3.93 -9.19 -5.34
C ASN A 212 -2.93 -9.26 -6.50
N SER A 213 -2.05 -10.27 -6.47
CA SER A 213 -0.95 -10.45 -7.42
C SER A 213 -1.41 -10.68 -8.86
N GLU A 214 -2.56 -11.35 -9.09
CA GLU A 214 -3.13 -11.56 -10.41
C GLU A 214 -3.65 -10.27 -11.08
N ILE A 215 -3.71 -9.17 -10.34
CA ILE A 215 -4.01 -7.85 -10.88
C ILE A 215 -2.70 -7.07 -11.06
N SER A 216 -1.94 -6.89 -9.98
CA SER A 216 -0.77 -6.00 -9.96
C SER A 216 0.38 -6.45 -10.86
N ASN A 217 0.51 -7.74 -11.14
CA ASN A 217 1.57 -8.27 -12.00
C ASN A 217 1.18 -8.38 -13.48
N ASN A 218 -0.11 -8.26 -13.80
CA ASN A 218 -0.58 -8.51 -15.17
C ASN A 218 -0.97 -7.26 -15.93
N ILE A 219 -1.41 -6.20 -15.24
CA ILE A 219 -1.86 -4.98 -15.90
C ILE A 219 -1.22 -3.75 -15.26
N PRO A 220 -1.01 -2.68 -16.04
CA PRO A 220 -0.74 -1.37 -15.47
C PRO A 220 -1.95 -0.92 -14.65
N VAL A 221 -1.75 -0.64 -13.36
CA VAL A 221 -2.83 -0.28 -12.46
C VAL A 221 -2.38 0.81 -11.49
N ALA A 222 -3.33 1.69 -11.14
CA ALA A 222 -3.13 2.69 -10.10
C ALA A 222 -3.06 2.01 -8.72
N ASN A 223 -1.85 1.77 -8.28
CA ASN A 223 -1.49 1.19 -6.99
C ASN A 223 -0.17 1.82 -6.55
N PHE A 224 0.03 2.02 -5.23
CA PHE A 224 1.29 2.58 -4.73
C PHE A 224 2.50 1.97 -5.44
N PRO A 225 3.43 2.77 -5.96
CA PRO A 225 3.60 4.24 -5.83
C PRO A 225 3.04 5.07 -7.00
N ILE A 226 2.07 4.58 -7.74
CA ILE A 226 1.56 5.20 -8.96
C ILE A 226 0.03 5.37 -8.83
N ALA A 227 -0.48 6.58 -9.09
CA ALA A 227 -1.91 6.87 -9.16
C ALA A 227 -2.32 7.25 -10.59
N ALA A 228 -3.60 7.07 -10.94
CA ALA A 228 -4.14 7.36 -12.25
C ALA A 228 -5.19 8.48 -12.21
N LEU A 229 -5.34 9.18 -13.32
CA LEU A 229 -6.49 10.05 -13.49
C LEU A 229 -7.74 9.19 -13.73
N GLY A 230 -8.76 9.40 -12.91
CA GLY A 230 -9.97 8.60 -12.96
C GLY A 230 -11.20 9.29 -12.39
N ALA A 231 -12.31 8.58 -12.47
CA ALA A 231 -13.57 8.95 -11.85
C ALA A 231 -14.20 7.72 -11.20
N ARG A 232 -14.51 7.82 -9.90
CA ARG A 232 -15.13 6.76 -9.11
C ARG A 232 -16.54 7.19 -8.67
N MET A 233 -17.47 6.23 -8.71
CA MET A 233 -18.80 6.32 -8.13
C MET A 233 -18.94 5.27 -7.03
N LYS A 234 -19.44 5.64 -5.85
CA LYS A 234 -19.83 4.73 -4.77
C LYS A 234 -21.28 5.01 -4.39
N TRP A 235 -22.12 3.97 -4.42
CA TRP A 235 -23.51 4.04 -4.00
C TRP A 235 -23.79 3.08 -2.86
N GLU A 236 -24.34 3.59 -1.77
CA GLU A 236 -24.71 2.85 -0.55
C GLU A 236 -26.22 2.84 -0.39
N PRO A 237 -26.95 1.91 -1.10
CA PRO A 237 -28.41 1.84 -1.02
C PRO A 237 -28.91 1.44 0.37
N THR A 238 -28.08 0.80 1.18
CA THR A 238 -28.34 0.47 2.57
C THR A 238 -27.04 0.60 3.37
N LYS A 239 -27.12 0.63 4.70
CA LYS A 239 -25.94 0.63 5.60
C LYS A 239 -25.01 -0.59 5.43
N ASN A 240 -25.51 -1.65 4.81
CA ASN A 240 -24.82 -2.94 4.70
C ASN A 240 -24.33 -3.23 3.28
N LEU A 241 -24.83 -2.53 2.26
CA LEU A 241 -24.57 -2.86 0.86
C LEU A 241 -24.01 -1.63 0.16
N TYR A 242 -22.91 -1.80 -0.58
CA TYR A 242 -22.41 -0.79 -1.48
C TYR A 242 -22.08 -1.35 -2.86
N PHE A 243 -22.13 -0.45 -3.84
CA PHE A 243 -21.64 -0.65 -5.20
C PHE A 243 -20.59 0.42 -5.49
N MET A 244 -19.43 0.02 -5.98
CA MET A 244 -18.43 0.93 -6.49
C MET A 244 -18.14 0.64 -7.95
N ALA A 245 -17.86 1.70 -8.70
CA ALA A 245 -17.39 1.63 -10.05
C ALA A 245 -16.38 2.76 -10.31
N GLU A 246 -15.29 2.43 -11.00
CA GLU A 246 -14.26 3.37 -11.40
C GLU A 246 -13.92 3.20 -12.88
N ILE A 247 -13.64 4.29 -13.53
CA ILE A 247 -12.97 4.35 -14.82
C ILE A 247 -11.73 5.22 -14.68
N SER A 248 -10.58 4.67 -15.00
CA SER A 248 -9.29 5.37 -14.91
C SER A 248 -8.47 5.19 -16.18
N ASP A 249 -7.41 5.99 -16.30
CA ASP A 249 -6.39 5.81 -17.33
C ASP A 249 -5.86 4.37 -17.31
N GLY A 250 -5.78 3.73 -18.48
CA GLY A 250 -5.35 2.34 -18.59
C GLY A 250 -3.87 2.13 -18.33
N VAL A 251 -3.04 3.15 -18.58
CA VAL A 251 -1.59 3.09 -18.30
C VAL A 251 -1.18 4.25 -17.39
N PRO A 252 -1.29 4.07 -16.06
CA PRO A 252 -0.87 5.08 -15.10
C PRO A 252 0.56 5.54 -15.37
N GLY A 253 0.73 6.86 -15.57
CA GLY A 253 1.99 7.41 -16.03
C GLY A 253 3.08 7.38 -14.99
N LYS A 254 4.26 6.93 -15.41
CA LYS A 254 5.50 7.11 -14.68
C LYS A 254 6.09 8.47 -15.06
N ASN A 255 5.93 9.48 -14.22
CA ASN A 255 6.74 10.69 -14.34
C ASN A 255 7.48 10.99 -13.03
N ASP A 256 8.57 11.75 -13.12
CA ASP A 256 9.44 12.07 -11.98
C ASP A 256 8.73 12.85 -10.86
N CYS A 257 7.55 13.43 -11.14
CA CYS A 257 6.77 14.24 -10.19
C CYS A 257 5.48 13.57 -9.71
N GLY A 258 5.16 12.35 -10.19
CA GLY A 258 3.96 11.61 -9.78
C GLY A 258 2.65 12.09 -10.41
N THR A 259 2.64 13.14 -11.23
CA THR A 259 1.43 13.62 -11.91
C THR A 259 1.44 13.19 -13.37
N HIS A 260 0.49 12.35 -13.76
CA HIS A 260 0.21 12.01 -15.15
C HIS A 260 -1.21 12.41 -15.50
N ILE A 261 -1.36 13.65 -15.99
CA ILE A 261 -2.64 14.20 -16.43
C ILE A 261 -2.71 14.13 -17.97
N LYS A 262 -2.46 12.97 -18.53
CA LYS A 262 -2.56 12.74 -19.96
C LYS A 262 -3.41 11.51 -20.20
N LEU A 263 -4.58 11.70 -20.79
CA LEU A 263 -5.37 10.60 -21.32
C LEU A 263 -4.97 10.39 -22.78
N ASP A 264 -4.33 9.29 -23.09
CA ASP A 264 -4.05 8.87 -24.47
C ASP A 264 -5.03 7.77 -24.86
N SER A 265 -5.77 7.98 -25.94
CA SER A 265 -6.73 7.00 -26.46
C SER A 265 -6.10 5.69 -26.93
N LYS A 266 -4.76 5.61 -26.96
CA LYS A 266 -4.00 4.40 -27.29
C LYS A 266 -3.63 3.58 -26.07
N GLU A 267 -3.77 4.15 -24.89
CA GLU A 267 -3.42 3.49 -23.60
C GLU A 267 -4.65 2.80 -22.98
N GLY A 268 -5.81 2.87 -23.64
CA GLY A 268 -7.05 2.28 -23.17
C GLY A 268 -7.58 2.90 -21.87
N PHE A 269 -8.52 2.21 -21.25
CA PHE A 269 -9.10 2.56 -19.96
C PHE A 269 -9.19 1.32 -19.07
N LEU A 270 -8.92 1.48 -17.80
CA LEU A 270 -9.19 0.47 -16.79
C LEU A 270 -10.55 0.76 -16.15
N ASN A 271 -11.42 -0.24 -16.14
CA ASN A 271 -12.72 -0.19 -15.47
C ASN A 271 -12.73 -1.17 -14.32
N PHE A 272 -13.07 -0.70 -13.11
CA PHE A 272 -13.19 -1.51 -11.92
C PHE A 272 -14.60 -1.45 -11.35
N PHE A 273 -15.09 -2.58 -10.83
CA PHE A 273 -16.40 -2.70 -10.19
C PHE A 273 -16.28 -3.55 -8.94
N GLU A 274 -16.92 -3.13 -7.86
CA GLU A 274 -16.96 -3.88 -6.62
C GLU A 274 -18.34 -3.81 -5.98
N LEU A 275 -18.84 -4.96 -5.55
CA LEU A 275 -20.02 -5.13 -4.72
C LEU A 275 -19.56 -5.59 -3.34
N GLY A 276 -19.86 -4.81 -2.30
CA GLY A 276 -19.52 -5.16 -0.94
C GLY A 276 -20.74 -5.25 -0.04
N TYR A 277 -20.67 -6.19 0.89
CA TYR A 277 -21.69 -6.41 1.89
C TYR A 277 -21.08 -6.50 3.30
N HIS A 278 -21.49 -5.59 4.19
CA HIS A 278 -21.11 -5.56 5.60
C HIS A 278 -22.24 -6.17 6.43
N PHE A 279 -21.91 -6.99 7.41
CA PHE A 279 -22.90 -7.49 8.37
C PHE A 279 -22.31 -7.54 9.79
N GLY A 280 -23.21 -7.58 10.77
CA GLY A 280 -22.81 -7.68 12.16
C GLY A 280 -22.29 -6.37 12.74
N ASP A 281 -23.10 -5.29 12.72
CA ASP A 281 -22.76 -4.06 13.43
C ASP A 281 -22.51 -4.36 14.91
N GLN A 282 -21.39 -3.89 15.47
CA GLN A 282 -20.91 -4.24 16.80
C GLN A 282 -21.87 -3.82 17.92
N GLU A 283 -22.74 -2.83 17.68
CA GLU A 283 -23.61 -2.26 18.73
C GLU A 283 -24.96 -2.94 18.88
N GLU A 284 -25.54 -3.58 17.85
CA GLU A 284 -26.93 -4.08 17.88
C GLU A 284 -27.11 -5.56 17.54
N SER A 285 -26.08 -6.24 17.03
CA SER A 285 -26.21 -7.60 16.48
C SER A 285 -25.48 -8.66 17.31
N ARG A 286 -26.14 -9.82 17.50
CA ARG A 286 -25.47 -11.03 18.00
C ARG A 286 -24.60 -11.70 16.92
N THR A 287 -24.52 -11.13 15.73
CA THR A 287 -23.71 -11.61 14.63
C THR A 287 -22.33 -10.95 14.66
N MET A 288 -21.28 -11.74 14.44
CA MET A 288 -19.92 -11.25 14.39
C MET A 288 -19.70 -10.38 13.15
N PRO A 289 -19.03 -9.22 13.26
CA PRO A 289 -18.80 -8.34 12.12
C PRO A 289 -18.02 -9.05 11.00
N GLY A 290 -18.39 -8.75 9.78
CA GLY A 290 -17.69 -9.24 8.59
C GLY A 290 -18.00 -8.43 7.36
N THR A 291 -17.10 -8.46 6.39
CA THR A 291 -17.20 -7.78 5.09
C THR A 291 -16.92 -8.78 3.98
N TYR A 292 -17.77 -8.85 3.00
CA TYR A 292 -17.61 -9.68 1.81
C TYR A 292 -17.68 -8.82 0.58
N LYS A 293 -16.68 -8.95 -0.30
CA LYS A 293 -16.52 -8.14 -1.50
C LYS A 293 -16.38 -9.06 -2.71
N PHE A 294 -17.08 -8.73 -3.79
CA PHE A 294 -16.90 -9.34 -5.10
C PHE A 294 -16.58 -8.25 -6.10
N GLY A 295 -15.46 -8.36 -6.78
CA GLY A 295 -15.04 -7.39 -7.78
C GLY A 295 -14.72 -8.03 -9.12
N TRP A 296 -14.82 -7.22 -10.16
CA TRP A 296 -14.34 -7.56 -11.49
C TRP A 296 -13.78 -6.31 -12.15
N TRP A 297 -12.86 -6.52 -13.07
CA TRP A 297 -12.24 -5.43 -13.82
C TRP A 297 -12.12 -5.78 -15.30
N TYR A 298 -12.02 -4.73 -16.12
CA TYR A 298 -11.82 -4.83 -17.55
C TYR A 298 -10.91 -3.69 -18.04
N HIS A 299 -9.80 -4.07 -18.67
CA HIS A 299 -8.88 -3.16 -19.35
C HIS A 299 -9.15 -3.17 -20.84
N THR A 300 -9.27 -2.00 -21.50
CA THR A 300 -9.69 -1.92 -22.89
C THR A 300 -8.55 -1.90 -23.91
N ASP A 301 -7.29 -1.91 -23.46
CA ASP A 301 -6.11 -1.94 -24.34
C ASP A 301 -5.90 -3.32 -24.96
N GLU A 302 -5.01 -3.40 -25.94
CA GLU A 302 -4.56 -4.63 -26.57
C GLU A 302 -3.49 -5.31 -25.71
N PHE A 303 -3.54 -6.65 -25.60
CA PHE A 303 -2.60 -7.48 -24.85
C PHE A 303 -2.06 -8.58 -25.74
N ASP A 304 -0.74 -8.75 -25.74
CA ASP A 304 -0.06 -9.82 -26.44
C ASP A 304 -0.34 -11.18 -25.78
N ASP A 305 -0.57 -12.22 -26.57
CA ASP A 305 -0.61 -13.59 -26.10
C ASP A 305 0.79 -13.99 -25.58
N VAL A 306 0.85 -14.64 -24.41
CA VAL A 306 2.11 -15.00 -23.77
C VAL A 306 2.79 -16.21 -24.43
N ARG A 307 2.06 -17.01 -25.22
CA ARG A 307 2.53 -18.25 -25.86
C ARG A 307 2.32 -18.29 -27.37
N ASP A 308 1.12 -17.98 -27.81
CA ASP A 308 0.70 -18.25 -29.20
C ASP A 308 1.12 -17.11 -30.14
N THR A 309 1.61 -17.48 -31.35
CA THR A 309 2.06 -16.55 -32.37
C THR A 309 1.30 -16.72 -33.68
N ASP A 310 1.30 -15.70 -34.51
CA ASP A 310 0.74 -15.71 -35.86
C ASP A 310 1.68 -16.43 -36.88
N GLU A 311 1.29 -16.48 -38.14
CA GLU A 311 2.09 -17.11 -39.24
C GLU A 311 3.45 -16.38 -39.48
N ASN A 312 3.68 -15.22 -38.90
CA ASN A 312 4.91 -14.43 -39.04
C ASN A 312 5.74 -14.40 -37.74
N ASP A 313 5.44 -15.26 -36.78
CA ASP A 313 6.06 -15.32 -35.45
C ASP A 313 5.83 -14.04 -34.57
N ASN A 314 4.76 -13.25 -34.84
CA ASN A 314 4.35 -12.22 -33.92
C ASN A 314 3.34 -12.77 -32.92
N ALA A 315 3.35 -12.26 -31.67
CA ALA A 315 2.35 -12.64 -30.67
C ALA A 315 0.92 -12.38 -31.19
N ILE A 316 0.01 -13.26 -30.90
CA ILE A 316 -1.42 -13.03 -31.15
C ILE A 316 -1.88 -11.91 -30.21
N VAL A 317 -2.61 -10.94 -30.75
CA VAL A 317 -3.10 -9.79 -29.97
C VAL A 317 -4.54 -10.02 -29.55
N HIS A 318 -4.82 -9.84 -28.28
CA HIS A 318 -6.14 -9.92 -27.69
C HIS A 318 -6.71 -8.53 -27.42
N ASP A 319 -7.97 -8.30 -27.81
CA ASP A 319 -8.71 -7.08 -27.47
C ASP A 319 -9.13 -7.09 -26.01
N GLY A 320 -8.43 -6.35 -25.16
CA GLY A 320 -8.73 -6.21 -23.73
C GLY A 320 -8.23 -7.33 -22.84
N ASN A 321 -8.26 -7.05 -21.54
CA ASN A 321 -7.94 -8.00 -20.48
C ASN A 321 -8.97 -7.87 -19.34
N TYR A 322 -9.20 -8.92 -18.56
CA TYR A 322 -10.21 -8.89 -17.50
C TYR A 322 -9.89 -9.88 -16.39
N GLY A 323 -10.46 -9.63 -15.22
CA GLY A 323 -10.35 -10.53 -14.09
C GLY A 323 -11.48 -10.37 -13.10
N VAL A 324 -11.53 -11.31 -12.17
CA VAL A 324 -12.49 -11.33 -11.06
C VAL A 324 -11.78 -11.61 -9.76
N TYR A 325 -12.28 -11.05 -8.66
CA TYR A 325 -11.78 -11.35 -7.33
C TYR A 325 -12.88 -11.43 -6.29
N PHE A 326 -12.58 -12.08 -5.17
CA PHE A 326 -13.44 -12.14 -4.00
C PHE A 326 -12.58 -11.94 -2.75
N ILE A 327 -13.08 -11.13 -1.81
CA ILE A 327 -12.45 -10.88 -0.51
C ILE A 327 -13.47 -11.10 0.59
N ALA A 328 -13.04 -11.71 1.69
CA ALA A 328 -13.83 -11.89 2.88
C ALA A 328 -13.00 -11.54 4.12
N ASP A 329 -13.52 -10.65 4.95
CA ASP A 329 -13.02 -10.35 6.28
C ASP A 329 -14.06 -10.79 7.30
N GLN A 330 -13.67 -11.58 8.31
CA GLN A 330 -14.61 -12.13 9.30
C GLN A 330 -14.01 -12.11 10.70
N MET A 331 -14.70 -11.48 11.64
CA MET A 331 -14.44 -11.66 13.06
C MET A 331 -14.99 -13.01 13.55
N PHE A 332 -14.17 -13.79 14.24
CA PHE A 332 -14.57 -15.11 14.79
C PHE A 332 -14.70 -15.10 16.30
N LEU A 333 -13.84 -14.41 17.02
CA LEU A 333 -13.86 -14.31 18.47
C LEU A 333 -13.74 -12.83 18.87
N PRO A 334 -14.85 -12.12 19.07
CA PRO A 334 -14.83 -10.73 19.51
C PRO A 334 -14.33 -10.64 20.96
N GLY A 335 -13.50 -9.66 21.24
CA GLY A 335 -13.06 -9.27 22.57
C GLY A 335 -13.83 -8.05 23.09
N GLU A 336 -13.21 -7.27 23.97
CA GLU A 336 -13.76 -5.99 24.41
C GLU A 336 -13.41 -4.90 23.39
N GLY A 337 -14.38 -4.06 23.05
CA GLY A 337 -14.18 -3.00 22.04
C GLY A 337 -13.95 -3.59 20.65
N ASP A 338 -12.86 -3.20 20.00
CA ASP A 338 -12.44 -3.66 18.66
C ASP A 338 -11.37 -4.77 18.71
N THR A 339 -11.12 -5.35 19.90
CA THR A 339 -10.18 -6.47 20.07
C THR A 339 -10.79 -7.80 19.65
N GLY A 340 -9.95 -8.80 19.38
CA GLY A 340 -10.41 -10.16 19.09
C GLY A 340 -9.64 -10.83 17.96
N LEU A 341 -10.10 -12.04 17.60
CA LEU A 341 -9.55 -12.86 16.53
C LEU A 341 -10.41 -12.73 15.28
N GLY A 342 -9.83 -12.25 14.21
CA GLY A 342 -10.40 -12.21 12.87
C GLY A 342 -9.58 -13.01 11.87
N ALA A 343 -10.16 -13.27 10.70
CA ALA A 343 -9.47 -13.83 9.56
C ALA A 343 -9.92 -13.16 8.27
N PHE A 344 -9.06 -13.20 7.28
CA PHE A 344 -9.37 -12.76 5.93
C PHE A 344 -9.05 -13.85 4.91
N PHE A 345 -9.68 -13.71 3.76
CA PHE A 345 -9.51 -14.57 2.60
C PHE A 345 -9.59 -13.71 1.33
N GLN A 346 -8.68 -13.93 0.40
CA GLN A 346 -8.61 -13.28 -0.91
C GLN A 346 -8.42 -14.36 -1.97
N ILE A 347 -9.11 -14.21 -3.10
CA ILE A 347 -8.94 -15.08 -4.27
C ILE A 347 -9.25 -14.29 -5.53
N GLY A 348 -8.47 -14.51 -6.59
CA GLY A 348 -8.70 -13.88 -7.87
C GLY A 348 -8.17 -14.71 -9.02
N GLY A 349 -8.62 -14.40 -10.23
CA GLY A 349 -8.22 -15.11 -11.42
C GLY A 349 -8.48 -14.31 -12.70
N VAL A 350 -7.65 -14.60 -13.70
CA VAL A 350 -7.59 -13.94 -15.00
C VAL A 350 -7.40 -15.00 -16.12
N PRO A 351 -7.61 -14.67 -17.41
CA PRO A 351 -7.26 -15.56 -18.52
C PRO A 351 -5.77 -15.90 -18.55
N ASP A 352 -5.41 -17.15 -18.84
CA ASP A 352 -4.01 -17.60 -18.88
C ASP A 352 -3.26 -17.10 -20.12
N ASP A 353 -3.96 -16.88 -21.24
CA ASP A 353 -3.39 -16.60 -22.57
C ASP A 353 -2.66 -15.25 -22.70
N ARG A 354 -2.89 -14.30 -21.79
CA ARG A 354 -2.34 -12.93 -21.80
C ARG A 354 -1.82 -12.44 -20.47
N ASN A 355 -1.69 -13.32 -19.48
CA ASN A 355 -1.33 -12.96 -18.14
C ASN A 355 -0.23 -13.86 -17.58
N GLU A 356 0.73 -13.27 -16.86
CA GLU A 356 1.81 -14.01 -16.22
C GLU A 356 1.30 -14.77 -14.99
N VAL A 357 0.53 -14.12 -14.13
CA VAL A 357 -0.09 -14.71 -12.94
C VAL A 357 -1.55 -15.03 -13.23
N GLY A 358 -1.88 -16.29 -13.49
CA GLY A 358 -3.24 -16.72 -13.86
C GLY A 358 -4.20 -16.76 -12.67
N PHE A 359 -3.68 -17.00 -11.44
CA PHE A 359 -4.48 -17.20 -10.25
C PHE A 359 -3.78 -16.75 -8.99
N TYR A 360 -4.54 -16.16 -8.05
CA TYR A 360 -4.06 -15.80 -6.72
C TYR A 360 -5.01 -16.30 -5.64
N ILE A 361 -4.44 -16.77 -4.53
CA ILE A 361 -5.16 -17.06 -3.31
C ILE A 361 -4.35 -16.63 -2.10
N GLY A 362 -4.95 -15.84 -1.23
CA GLY A 362 -4.34 -15.34 -0.01
C GLY A 362 -5.28 -15.44 1.17
N GLY A 363 -4.73 -15.39 2.38
CA GLY A 363 -5.54 -15.35 3.58
C GLY A 363 -4.70 -15.45 4.83
N GLY A 364 -5.31 -15.09 5.94
CA GLY A 364 -4.63 -15.08 7.21
C GLY A 364 -5.55 -14.87 8.40
N ILE A 365 -4.95 -14.89 9.56
CA ILE A 365 -5.59 -14.58 10.83
C ILE A 365 -4.87 -13.42 11.49
N HIS A 366 -5.63 -12.59 12.18
CA HIS A 366 -5.08 -11.56 13.04
C HIS A 366 -5.74 -11.61 14.43
N TYR A 367 -4.99 -11.29 15.45
CA TYR A 367 -5.49 -11.17 16.81
C TYR A 367 -5.10 -9.81 17.38
N LYS A 368 -6.08 -8.91 17.54
CA LYS A 368 -5.90 -7.62 18.21
C LYS A 368 -6.13 -7.78 19.72
N GLY A 369 -5.23 -7.22 20.54
CA GLY A 369 -5.34 -7.26 22.01
C GLY A 369 -5.02 -8.61 22.65
N ILE A 370 -4.16 -9.44 22.03
CA ILE A 370 -3.79 -10.77 22.57
C ILE A 370 -3.05 -10.66 23.91
N ILE A 371 -2.31 -9.56 24.16
CA ILE A 371 -1.56 -9.33 25.39
C ILE A 371 -2.38 -8.44 26.33
N PRO A 372 -2.65 -8.85 27.58
CA PRO A 372 -3.38 -8.01 28.55
C PRO A 372 -2.75 -6.62 28.69
N HIS A 373 -3.58 -5.57 28.74
CA HIS A 373 -3.18 -4.16 28.82
C HIS A 373 -2.44 -3.63 27.58
N ARG A 374 -2.60 -4.32 26.44
CA ARG A 374 -2.05 -3.93 25.15
C ARG A 374 -3.10 -4.18 24.07
N GLU A 375 -4.20 -3.45 24.21
CA GLU A 375 -5.41 -3.63 23.38
C GLU A 375 -5.13 -3.26 21.92
N GLU A 376 -4.17 -2.36 21.65
CA GLU A 376 -3.80 -1.90 20.30
C GLU A 376 -2.78 -2.79 19.57
N ASP A 377 -2.19 -3.76 20.28
CA ASP A 377 -1.22 -4.65 19.67
C ASP A 377 -1.90 -5.73 18.84
N ILE A 378 -1.33 -6.03 17.67
CA ILE A 378 -1.90 -6.99 16.73
C ILE A 378 -0.85 -8.02 16.33
N LEU A 379 -1.18 -9.31 16.48
CA LEU A 379 -0.41 -10.44 15.96
C LEU A 379 -1.10 -11.00 14.72
N GLY A 380 -0.35 -11.23 13.65
CA GLY A 380 -0.88 -11.78 12.39
C GLY A 380 -0.03 -12.92 11.82
N LEU A 381 -0.70 -13.89 11.19
CA LEU A 381 -0.09 -14.94 10.37
C LEU A 381 -0.88 -15.07 9.08
N ALA A 382 -0.21 -14.97 7.93
CA ALA A 382 -0.87 -15.04 6.63
C ALA A 382 -0.03 -15.79 5.58
N VAL A 383 -0.72 -16.22 4.52
CA VAL A 383 -0.15 -16.90 3.35
C VAL A 383 -0.67 -16.23 2.09
N ALA A 384 0.21 -15.93 1.15
CA ALA A 384 -0.09 -15.45 -0.20
C ALA A 384 0.50 -16.43 -1.21
N HIS A 385 -0.31 -16.86 -2.18
CA HIS A 385 0.08 -17.82 -3.21
C HIS A 385 -0.34 -17.30 -4.58
N ALA A 386 0.65 -17.01 -5.42
CA ALA A 386 0.50 -16.60 -6.81
C ALA A 386 0.87 -17.77 -7.72
N GLN A 387 -0.04 -18.17 -8.61
CA GLN A 387 0.17 -19.24 -9.58
C GLN A 387 0.46 -18.65 -10.95
N ILE A 388 1.58 -19.03 -11.54
CA ILE A 388 1.95 -18.67 -12.91
C ILE A 388 1.00 -19.36 -13.88
N SER A 389 0.53 -18.64 -14.89
CA SER A 389 -0.39 -19.16 -15.92
C SER A 389 0.20 -20.38 -16.65
N GLU A 390 -0.65 -21.26 -17.13
CA GLU A 390 -0.22 -22.46 -17.84
C GLU A 390 0.47 -22.07 -19.15
N ASP A 391 -0.09 -21.11 -19.87
CA ASP A 391 0.44 -20.65 -21.16
C ASP A 391 1.82 -19.99 -21.00
N GLN A 392 2.04 -19.20 -19.95
CA GLN A 392 3.36 -18.61 -19.66
C GLN A 392 4.43 -19.68 -19.38
N ARG A 393 4.10 -20.71 -18.62
CA ARG A 393 5.03 -21.81 -18.33
C ARG A 393 5.34 -22.63 -19.59
N ASP A 394 4.32 -22.93 -20.40
CA ASP A 394 4.48 -23.65 -21.65
C ASP A 394 5.37 -22.90 -22.64
N ALA A 395 5.24 -21.56 -22.73
CA ALA A 395 6.09 -20.74 -23.58
C ALA A 395 7.56 -20.79 -23.17
N GLU A 396 7.85 -20.76 -21.88
CA GLU A 396 9.22 -20.83 -21.35
C GLU A 396 9.85 -22.23 -21.52
N ASP A 397 9.08 -23.32 -21.36
CA ASP A 397 9.52 -24.68 -21.58
C ASP A 397 9.92 -24.93 -23.05
N VAL A 398 9.24 -24.30 -24.03
CA VAL A 398 9.59 -24.33 -25.44
C VAL A 398 10.94 -23.65 -25.68
N VAL A 399 11.19 -22.50 -25.08
CA VAL A 399 12.46 -21.76 -25.22
C VAL A 399 13.63 -22.58 -24.65
N GLU A 400 13.44 -23.31 -23.55
CA GLU A 400 14.45 -24.19 -22.96
C GLU A 400 14.79 -25.37 -23.90
N SER A 401 13.76 -25.95 -24.58
CA SER A 401 13.97 -27.09 -25.51
C SER A 401 14.82 -26.72 -26.71
N ASP A 402 14.83 -25.45 -27.11
CA ASP A 402 15.60 -24.94 -28.26
C ASP A 402 17.07 -24.60 -27.93
N GLY A 403 17.52 -24.91 -26.70
CA GLY A 403 18.91 -24.82 -26.27
C GLY A 403 19.40 -23.43 -25.91
N LEU A 404 18.48 -22.50 -25.72
CA LEU A 404 18.73 -21.25 -25.04
C LEU A 404 18.62 -21.57 -23.55
N SER A 405 19.72 -21.52 -22.81
CA SER A 405 19.76 -21.84 -21.38
C SER A 405 19.00 -20.78 -20.56
N PHE A 406 17.71 -20.96 -20.43
CA PHE A 406 16.88 -20.29 -19.41
C PHE A 406 16.54 -21.31 -18.33
N HIS A 407 16.38 -20.82 -17.10
CA HIS A 407 16.00 -21.66 -15.97
C HIS A 407 14.50 -21.97 -16.09
N SER A 408 14.13 -23.23 -15.91
CA SER A 408 12.72 -23.65 -15.88
C SER A 408 11.98 -22.88 -14.78
N ARG A 409 10.86 -22.30 -15.13
CA ARG A 409 10.01 -21.55 -14.19
C ARG A 409 9.17 -22.51 -13.35
N ASP A 410 9.13 -22.29 -12.05
CA ASP A 410 8.21 -23.00 -11.17
C ASP A 410 6.76 -22.55 -11.41
N SER A 411 5.81 -23.37 -11.01
CA SER A 411 4.38 -23.09 -11.22
C SER A 411 3.83 -21.99 -10.33
N HIS A 412 4.57 -21.56 -9.30
CA HIS A 412 4.04 -20.64 -8.29
C HIS A 412 5.13 -20.02 -7.42
N GLU A 413 4.77 -18.90 -6.81
CA GLU A 413 5.45 -18.35 -5.65
C GLU A 413 4.50 -18.34 -4.44
N THR A 414 5.02 -18.64 -3.25
CA THR A 414 4.22 -18.62 -2.02
C THR A 414 4.97 -17.89 -0.91
N ALA A 415 4.36 -16.85 -0.35
CA ALA A 415 4.86 -16.16 0.83
C ALA A 415 4.06 -16.52 2.08
N VAL A 416 4.78 -16.72 3.19
CA VAL A 416 4.19 -16.90 4.52
C VAL A 416 4.75 -15.81 5.43
N GLU A 417 3.88 -15.00 6.03
CA GLU A 417 4.28 -13.91 6.92
C GLU A 417 3.74 -14.09 8.34
N LEU A 418 4.62 -13.92 9.32
CA LEU A 418 4.30 -13.74 10.73
C LEU A 418 4.68 -12.31 11.12
N THR A 419 3.72 -11.50 11.57
CA THR A 419 3.96 -10.10 11.94
C THR A 419 3.33 -9.77 13.30
N TYR A 420 3.95 -8.82 14.02
CA TYR A 420 3.44 -8.30 15.29
C TYR A 420 3.56 -6.79 15.30
N ARG A 421 2.42 -6.09 15.23
CA ARG A 421 2.38 -4.62 15.31
C ARG A 421 2.12 -4.19 16.74
N THR A 422 3.02 -3.39 17.30
CA THR A 422 2.91 -2.87 18.68
C THR A 422 2.82 -1.34 18.66
N GLN A 423 1.77 -0.79 19.27
CA GLN A 423 1.64 0.64 19.50
C GLN A 423 2.37 1.01 20.79
N LEU A 424 3.57 1.60 20.68
CA LEU A 424 4.37 1.98 21.85
C LEU A 424 3.87 3.29 22.46
N PHE A 425 3.50 4.24 21.64
CA PHE A 425 2.88 5.51 21.99
C PHE A 425 1.80 5.81 20.94
N PRO A 426 0.83 6.68 21.20
CA PRO A 426 -0.20 6.99 20.19
C PRO A 426 0.39 7.45 18.84
N TRP A 427 1.56 8.08 18.85
CA TRP A 427 2.30 8.57 17.68
C TRP A 427 3.39 7.63 17.17
N LEU A 428 3.68 6.49 17.83
CA LEU A 428 4.77 5.57 17.44
C LEU A 428 4.32 4.11 17.46
N ALA A 429 4.36 3.48 16.31
CA ALA A 429 4.21 2.03 16.17
C ALA A 429 5.54 1.38 15.73
N ILE A 430 5.76 0.14 16.16
CA ILE A 430 6.85 -0.73 15.68
C ILE A 430 6.23 -2.07 15.27
N GLN A 431 6.69 -2.60 14.14
CA GLN A 431 6.15 -3.84 13.59
C GLN A 431 7.27 -4.73 13.06
N PRO A 432 7.78 -5.69 13.87
CA PRO A 432 8.59 -6.78 13.36
C PRO A 432 7.75 -7.77 12.57
N GLY A 433 8.25 -8.16 11.40
CA GLY A 433 7.71 -9.19 10.52
C GLY A 433 8.79 -10.19 10.12
N LEU A 434 8.40 -11.45 9.93
CA LEU A 434 9.23 -12.51 9.39
C LEU A 434 8.47 -13.17 8.24
N GLN A 435 9.11 -13.23 7.08
CA GLN A 435 8.56 -13.85 5.87
C GLN A 435 9.42 -15.02 5.42
N THR A 436 8.77 -16.06 4.91
CA THR A 436 9.41 -17.12 4.15
C THR A 436 8.77 -17.15 2.78
N ILE A 437 9.57 -16.92 1.74
CA ILE A 437 9.13 -16.89 0.34
C ILE A 437 9.65 -18.16 -0.32
N PHE A 438 8.72 -19.00 -0.73
CA PHE A 438 8.99 -20.26 -1.44
C PHE A 438 8.96 -19.98 -2.93
N ASN A 439 9.97 -20.46 -3.65
CA ASN A 439 10.17 -20.27 -5.09
C ASN A 439 10.15 -18.78 -5.50
N PRO A 440 11.05 -17.92 -4.95
CA PRO A 440 11.04 -16.49 -5.26
C PRO A 440 11.11 -16.25 -6.77
N GLY A 441 10.23 -15.38 -7.30
CA GLY A 441 10.09 -15.11 -8.73
C GLY A 441 9.54 -16.27 -9.55
N ALA A 442 9.02 -17.33 -8.90
CA ALA A 442 8.74 -18.62 -9.50
C ALA A 442 9.95 -19.18 -10.30
N ASP A 443 11.18 -18.90 -9.84
CA ASP A 443 12.43 -19.36 -10.46
C ASP A 443 12.95 -20.63 -9.77
N SER A 444 12.95 -21.75 -10.49
CA SER A 444 13.42 -23.05 -9.98
C SER A 444 14.90 -23.09 -9.59
N SER A 445 15.70 -22.10 -10.02
CA SER A 445 17.11 -21.96 -9.65
C SER A 445 17.34 -21.18 -8.37
N SER A 446 16.34 -20.44 -7.87
CA SER A 446 16.40 -19.64 -6.67
C SER A 446 16.09 -20.49 -5.43
N ASP A 447 16.87 -20.30 -4.36
CA ASP A 447 16.58 -20.94 -3.07
C ASP A 447 15.51 -20.14 -2.30
N ASN A 448 14.68 -20.82 -1.52
CA ASN A 448 13.64 -20.17 -0.69
C ASN A 448 14.23 -19.06 0.18
N ALA A 449 13.65 -17.86 0.12
CA ALA A 449 14.12 -16.70 0.86
C ALA A 449 13.52 -16.64 2.27
N VAL A 450 14.33 -16.23 3.24
CA VAL A 450 13.88 -15.91 4.60
C VAL A 450 14.20 -14.46 4.89
N VAL A 451 13.17 -13.65 5.02
CA VAL A 451 13.26 -12.18 5.10
C VAL A 451 12.67 -11.70 6.43
N SER A 452 13.39 -10.84 7.14
CA SER A 452 12.82 -10.11 8.28
C SER A 452 12.69 -8.63 7.92
N ILE A 453 11.57 -8.04 8.34
CA ILE A 453 11.27 -6.61 8.19
C ILE A 453 10.98 -6.04 9.57
N VAL A 454 11.54 -4.87 9.88
CA VAL A 454 11.17 -4.11 11.09
C VAL A 454 10.73 -2.74 10.67
N ARG A 455 9.42 -2.50 10.72
CA ARG A 455 8.77 -1.23 10.39
C ARG A 455 8.67 -0.32 11.60
N PHE A 456 8.97 0.95 11.40
CA PHE A 456 8.72 2.03 12.34
C PHE A 456 7.78 3.04 11.68
N GLN A 457 6.71 3.40 12.37
CA GLN A 457 5.75 4.40 11.90
C GLN A 457 5.60 5.51 12.95
N ILE A 458 5.76 6.75 12.50
CA ILE A 458 5.68 7.94 13.36
C ILE A 458 4.64 8.91 12.77
N ASN A 459 3.65 9.29 13.57
CA ASN A 459 2.64 10.29 13.25
C ASN A 459 3.05 11.63 13.87
N PHE A 460 3.12 12.70 13.04
CA PHE A 460 3.57 14.04 13.46
C PHE A 460 2.44 15.01 13.73
#